data_70da519771ed3a0d8b3f33f2874799bb
#
_entry.id   70da519771ed3a0d8b3f33f2874799bb
#
_cell.length_a   1.000
_cell.length_b   1.000
_cell.length_c   1.000
_cell.angle_alpha   90.00
_cell.angle_beta   90.00
_cell.angle_gamma   90.00
#
_symmetry.space_group_name_H-M   'P 1'
#
loop_
_entity.id
_entity.type
_entity.pdbx_description
1 polymer ?
#
loop_
_entity_poly.entity_id
_entity_poly.type
_entity_poly.pdbx_seq_one_letter_code
_entity_poly.pdbx_strand_id
1 'polypeptide(L)'
;MLEPTPKISIITAVYNQLPMNQIYWENLVKHTQYSFELIVIDNASTDASADFFESVGARVIRNPGNYSYPVSQNQGIAIAKGEWLTFLNNDIIVSEGWDATLIANAVHNQLDVITSCGIERIESKATTKKLRRRWNRIRGLVGMFGTGRNSLQLMHKWMYGDWAAFCKSRQERFKHQAVEGFVGNTVMFSRRALDILGPWDETQQAADFDLFLRTAMRSREVGDIRPMHIALDCFNHHYIRLTMKGGYPPFVDQDKLIPLEQKWTTEQLALLVQN
;
A
#
# COMPACT_ATOMS: atom_id res chain seq x y z
N MET A 1 30.01 -11.07 9.51
CA MET A 1 28.76 -11.83 9.78
C MET A 1 27.77 -11.39 8.70
N LEU A 2 27.08 -12.32 8.04
CA LEU A 2 25.99 -11.96 7.12
C LEU A 2 24.87 -11.33 7.96
N GLU A 3 24.38 -10.16 7.55
CA GLU A 3 23.19 -9.59 8.19
C GLU A 3 22.02 -10.57 8.06
N PRO A 4 21.20 -10.74 9.11
CA PRO A 4 20.06 -11.64 9.05
C PRO A 4 19.09 -11.16 7.95
N THR A 5 18.57 -12.10 7.18
CA THR A 5 17.56 -11.80 6.16
C THR A 5 16.33 -11.16 6.84
N PRO A 6 15.87 -9.99 6.40
CA PRO A 6 14.68 -9.36 6.98
C PRO A 6 13.44 -10.21 6.70
N LYS A 7 12.47 -10.19 7.62
CA LYS A 7 11.19 -10.86 7.39
C LYS A 7 10.39 -10.18 6.28
N ILE A 8 10.48 -8.84 6.22
CA ILE A 8 9.69 -8.02 5.30
C ILE A 8 10.59 -7.05 4.55
N SER A 9 10.40 -6.93 3.23
CA SER A 9 10.87 -5.78 2.46
C SER A 9 9.70 -4.83 2.24
N ILE A 10 9.77 -3.63 2.80
CA ILE A 10 8.80 -2.56 2.57
C ILE A 10 9.31 -1.72 1.39
N ILE A 11 8.54 -1.64 0.31
CA ILE A 11 8.87 -0.94 -0.92
C ILE A 11 7.91 0.25 -1.06
N THR A 12 8.46 1.45 -1.18
CA THR A 12 7.69 2.71 -1.18
C THR A 12 8.20 3.63 -2.27
N ALA A 13 7.32 4.01 -3.20
CA ALA A 13 7.63 5.08 -4.17
C ALA A 13 7.32 6.44 -3.54
N VAL A 14 8.22 7.41 -3.74
CA VAL A 14 8.15 8.73 -3.11
C VAL A 14 8.34 9.82 -4.16
N TYR A 15 7.54 10.88 -4.04
CA TYR A 15 7.77 12.15 -4.70
C TYR A 15 7.44 13.28 -3.73
N ASN A 16 8.46 13.98 -3.23
CA ASN A 16 8.34 15.06 -2.25
C ASN A 16 7.55 14.65 -0.97
N GLN A 17 6.97 15.61 -0.27
CA GLN A 17 6.14 15.40 0.94
C GLN A 17 6.94 15.04 2.19
N LEU A 18 8.11 15.66 2.39
CA LEU A 18 8.97 15.42 3.55
C LEU A 18 8.22 15.36 4.90
N PRO A 19 7.26 16.25 5.23
CA PRO A 19 6.53 16.15 6.51
C PRO A 19 5.75 14.84 6.66
N MET A 20 5.18 14.32 5.56
CA MET A 20 4.46 13.05 5.57
C MET A 20 5.43 11.87 5.65
N ASN A 21 6.55 11.94 4.92
CA ASN A 21 7.59 10.92 4.95
C ASN A 21 8.17 10.73 6.36
N GLN A 22 8.34 11.80 7.12
CA GLN A 22 8.78 11.76 8.52
C GLN A 22 7.74 11.05 9.41
N ILE A 23 6.45 11.39 9.27
CA ILE A 23 5.35 10.74 9.99
C ILE A 23 5.28 9.25 9.61
N TYR A 24 5.39 8.93 8.32
CA TYR A 24 5.40 7.57 7.79
C TYR A 24 6.50 6.72 8.43
N TRP A 25 7.74 7.20 8.40
CA TRP A 25 8.89 6.50 9.00
C TRP A 25 8.72 6.27 10.50
N GLU A 26 8.38 7.31 11.26
CA GLU A 26 8.16 7.21 12.70
C GLU A 26 7.08 6.18 13.03
N ASN A 27 6.02 6.15 12.22
CA ASN A 27 4.93 5.22 12.39
C ASN A 27 5.34 3.78 12.04
N LEU A 28 6.12 3.57 10.98
CA LEU A 28 6.65 2.25 10.62
C LEU A 28 7.54 1.70 11.74
N VAL A 29 8.53 2.45 12.19
CA VAL A 29 9.45 2.02 13.26
C VAL A 29 8.68 1.66 14.53
N LYS A 30 7.67 2.44 14.86
CA LYS A 30 6.87 2.25 16.08
C LYS A 30 5.97 1.03 16.03
N HIS A 31 5.40 0.70 14.87
CA HIS A 31 4.27 -0.21 14.76
C HIS A 31 4.55 -1.48 13.95
N THR A 32 5.72 -1.60 13.32
CA THR A 32 6.15 -2.83 12.64
C THR A 32 6.77 -3.79 13.65
N GLN A 33 6.27 -5.01 13.68
CA GLN A 33 6.66 -6.02 14.69
C GLN A 33 7.81 -6.90 14.21
N TYR A 34 7.83 -7.28 12.93
CA TYR A 34 8.89 -8.11 12.38
C TYR A 34 10.09 -7.27 11.93
N SER A 35 11.25 -7.92 11.78
CA SER A 35 12.42 -7.30 11.15
C SER A 35 12.10 -6.91 9.71
N PHE A 36 12.44 -5.69 9.32
CA PHE A 36 12.18 -5.18 7.98
C PHE A 36 13.36 -4.40 7.41
N GLU A 37 13.46 -4.37 6.09
CA GLU A 37 14.20 -3.37 5.34
C GLU A 37 13.23 -2.40 4.69
N LEU A 38 13.59 -1.11 4.63
CA LEU A 38 12.85 -0.10 3.87
C LEU A 38 13.61 0.22 2.58
N ILE A 39 12.93 0.02 1.46
CA ILE A 39 13.42 0.35 0.11
C ILE A 39 12.56 1.49 -0.41
N VAL A 40 13.19 2.62 -0.64
CA VAL A 40 12.51 3.84 -1.13
C VAL A 40 12.92 4.10 -2.56
N ILE A 41 11.93 4.28 -3.42
CA ILE A 41 12.12 4.69 -4.81
C ILE A 41 11.77 6.16 -4.91
N ASP A 42 12.79 6.99 -4.90
CA ASP A 42 12.63 8.44 -5.01
C ASP A 42 12.50 8.86 -6.48
N ASN A 43 11.31 9.30 -6.84
CA ASN A 43 10.97 9.70 -8.21
C ASN A 43 11.31 11.17 -8.49
N ALA A 44 12.58 11.54 -8.29
CA ALA A 44 13.13 12.88 -8.49
C ALA A 44 12.50 13.95 -7.56
N SER A 45 12.41 13.66 -6.27
CA SER A 45 12.00 14.65 -5.27
C SER A 45 12.91 15.87 -5.29
N THR A 46 12.32 17.05 -5.12
CA THR A 46 13.00 18.35 -5.07
C THR A 46 13.12 18.91 -3.65
N ASP A 47 12.49 18.24 -2.68
CA ASP A 47 12.66 18.51 -1.26
C ASP A 47 13.68 17.52 -0.63
N ALA A 48 13.92 17.60 0.66
CA ALA A 48 14.87 16.73 1.36
C ALA A 48 14.33 15.30 1.63
N SER A 49 13.34 14.80 0.88
CA SER A 49 12.73 13.48 1.12
C SER A 49 13.72 12.34 0.94
N ALA A 50 14.49 12.33 -0.15
CA ALA A 50 15.47 11.28 -0.41
C ALA A 50 16.59 11.27 0.65
N ASP A 51 17.15 12.45 0.98
CA ASP A 51 18.20 12.60 2.00
C ASP A 51 17.69 12.15 3.38
N PHE A 52 16.45 12.48 3.70
CA PHE A 52 15.81 12.01 4.94
C PHE A 52 15.78 10.48 5.02
N PHE A 53 15.31 9.79 3.98
CA PHE A 53 15.24 8.34 4.01
C PHE A 53 16.63 7.68 4.07
N GLU A 54 17.63 8.23 3.38
CA GLU A 54 19.02 7.77 3.53
C GLU A 54 19.53 7.96 4.97
N SER A 55 19.23 9.10 5.59
CA SER A 55 19.69 9.42 6.96
C SER A 55 19.11 8.46 8.02
N VAL A 56 17.96 7.86 7.77
CA VAL A 56 17.32 6.88 8.66
C VAL A 56 17.65 5.42 8.30
N GLY A 57 18.56 5.20 7.35
CA GLY A 57 19.07 3.88 6.98
C GLY A 57 18.23 3.12 5.95
N ALA A 58 17.29 3.79 5.26
CA ALA A 58 16.59 3.18 4.14
C ALA A 58 17.53 3.01 2.93
N ARG A 59 17.26 1.99 2.11
CA ARG A 59 17.93 1.81 0.81
C ARG A 59 17.18 2.65 -0.22
N VAL A 60 17.79 3.74 -0.68
CA VAL A 60 17.16 4.69 -1.60
C VAL A 60 17.66 4.48 -3.03
N ILE A 61 16.71 4.30 -3.98
CA ILE A 61 16.96 4.39 -5.41
C ILE A 61 16.49 5.77 -5.87
N ARG A 62 17.42 6.61 -6.35
CA ARG A 62 17.12 7.96 -6.86
C ARG A 62 16.90 7.90 -8.37
N ASN A 63 15.67 8.04 -8.78
CA ASN A 63 15.31 8.12 -10.20
C ASN A 63 15.57 9.53 -10.77
N PRO A 64 15.99 9.63 -12.04
CA PRO A 64 16.18 10.94 -12.69
C PRO A 64 14.87 11.64 -13.06
N GLY A 65 13.72 11.00 -12.88
CA GLY A 65 12.40 11.52 -13.19
C GLY A 65 11.29 10.76 -12.47
N ASN A 66 10.06 11.17 -12.69
CA ASN A 66 8.88 10.55 -12.09
C ASN A 66 8.46 9.32 -12.92
N TYR A 67 8.73 8.13 -12.43
CA TYR A 67 8.30 6.89 -13.04
C TYR A 67 6.92 6.43 -12.51
N SER A 68 6.21 5.65 -13.32
CA SER A 68 4.93 5.05 -12.93
C SER A 68 5.07 4.17 -11.68
N TYR A 69 3.93 3.92 -11.02
CA TYR A 69 3.90 3.08 -9.83
C TYR A 69 4.49 1.68 -10.09
N PRO A 70 4.09 0.92 -11.14
CA PRO A 70 4.61 -0.44 -11.35
C PRO A 70 6.12 -0.46 -11.61
N VAL A 71 6.65 0.47 -12.39
CA VAL A 71 8.10 0.56 -12.63
C VAL A 71 8.85 0.81 -11.33
N SER A 72 8.38 1.78 -10.53
CA SER A 72 9.01 2.08 -9.24
C SER A 72 8.98 0.88 -8.29
N GLN A 73 7.86 0.15 -8.20
CA GLN A 73 7.77 -1.02 -7.33
C GLN A 73 8.68 -2.16 -7.81
N ASN A 74 8.80 -2.37 -9.12
CA ASN A 74 9.69 -3.39 -9.70
C ASN A 74 11.17 -3.10 -9.42
N GLN A 75 11.59 -1.83 -9.43
CA GLN A 75 12.94 -1.45 -8.99
C GLN A 75 13.21 -1.89 -7.55
N GLY A 76 12.22 -1.73 -6.66
CA GLY A 76 12.31 -2.20 -5.28
C GLY A 76 12.34 -3.73 -5.18
N ILE A 77 11.51 -4.44 -5.95
CA ILE A 77 11.50 -5.92 -6.01
C ILE A 77 12.89 -6.45 -6.36
N ALA A 78 13.58 -5.83 -7.31
CA ALA A 78 14.88 -6.29 -7.81
C ALA A 78 15.98 -6.34 -6.73
N ILE A 79 15.84 -5.53 -5.66
CA ILE A 79 16.83 -5.47 -4.58
C ILE A 79 16.31 -5.98 -3.24
N ALA A 80 15.04 -6.34 -3.15
CA ALA A 80 14.38 -6.79 -1.93
C ALA A 80 14.89 -8.17 -1.47
N LYS A 81 15.11 -8.34 -0.17
CA LYS A 81 15.63 -9.56 0.46
C LYS A 81 14.60 -10.27 1.37
N GLY A 82 13.53 -9.58 1.77
CA GLY A 82 12.53 -10.08 2.72
C GLY A 82 11.78 -11.32 2.20
N GLU A 83 11.27 -12.13 3.11
CA GLU A 83 10.40 -13.28 2.79
C GLU A 83 9.03 -12.80 2.25
N TRP A 84 8.57 -11.66 2.77
CA TRP A 84 7.38 -10.97 2.31
C TRP A 84 7.75 -9.63 1.69
N LEU A 85 7.11 -9.29 0.60
CA LEU A 85 7.25 -8.00 -0.08
C LEU A 85 6.00 -7.18 0.21
N THR A 86 6.18 -5.97 0.73
CA THR A 86 5.05 -5.08 1.02
C THR A 86 5.20 -3.78 0.25
N PHE A 87 4.23 -3.51 -0.60
CA PHE A 87 4.11 -2.28 -1.37
C PHE A 87 3.23 -1.31 -0.58
N LEU A 88 3.84 -0.29 -0.01
CA LEU A 88 3.19 0.62 0.93
C LEU A 88 3.35 2.05 0.44
N ASN A 89 2.24 2.79 0.31
CA ASN A 89 2.30 4.20 -0.04
C ASN A 89 2.92 5.02 1.10
N ASN A 90 3.65 6.08 0.77
CA ASN A 90 4.30 6.94 1.76
C ASN A 90 3.35 7.83 2.57
N ASP A 91 2.06 7.87 2.22
CA ASP A 91 1.01 8.64 2.90
C ASP A 91 0.07 7.75 3.76
N ILE A 92 0.66 6.68 4.35
CA ILE A 92 -0.03 5.71 5.19
C ILE A 92 0.38 5.86 6.66
N ILE A 93 -0.61 5.72 7.56
CA ILE A 93 -0.39 5.42 8.99
C ILE A 93 -0.81 3.97 9.22
N VAL A 94 0.14 3.12 9.57
CA VAL A 94 -0.11 1.71 9.84
C VAL A 94 -0.64 1.49 11.26
N SER A 95 -1.43 0.44 11.47
CA SER A 95 -1.86 0.00 12.80
C SER A 95 -0.73 -0.71 13.55
N GLU A 96 -0.82 -0.80 14.86
CA GLU A 96 0.13 -1.57 15.68
C GLU A 96 0.12 -3.04 15.25
N GLY A 97 1.31 -3.60 14.97
CA GLY A 97 1.49 -4.99 14.51
C GLY A 97 0.79 -5.30 13.18
N TRP A 98 0.63 -4.29 12.31
CA TRP A 98 -0.02 -4.41 11.00
C TRP A 98 0.56 -5.55 10.15
N ASP A 99 1.87 -5.68 10.18
CA ASP A 99 2.66 -6.67 9.44
C ASP A 99 2.40 -8.10 9.94
N ALA A 100 2.47 -8.29 11.26
CA ALA A 100 2.16 -9.58 11.89
C ALA A 100 0.68 -9.96 11.68
N THR A 101 -0.23 -8.99 11.74
CA THR A 101 -1.66 -9.20 11.49
C THR A 101 -1.91 -9.65 10.04
N LEU A 102 -1.29 -8.97 9.05
CA LEU A 102 -1.43 -9.35 7.64
C LEU A 102 -0.86 -10.74 7.38
N ILE A 103 0.34 -11.04 7.87
CA ILE A 103 0.96 -12.35 7.69
C ILE A 103 0.14 -13.45 8.37
N ALA A 104 -0.32 -13.23 9.61
CA ALA A 104 -1.17 -14.22 10.31
C ALA A 104 -2.48 -14.46 9.56
N ASN A 105 -3.12 -13.42 9.04
CA ASN A 105 -4.34 -13.53 8.23
C ASN A 105 -4.07 -14.27 6.91
N ALA A 106 -2.96 -13.93 6.22
CA ALA A 106 -2.55 -14.61 5.00
C ALA A 106 -2.31 -16.11 5.22
N VAL A 107 -1.56 -16.47 6.26
CA VAL A 107 -1.29 -17.88 6.61
C VAL A 107 -2.59 -18.61 6.96
N HIS A 108 -3.44 -18.01 7.81
CA HIS A 108 -4.72 -18.63 8.23
C HIS A 108 -5.63 -18.92 7.01
N ASN A 109 -5.69 -18.00 6.06
CA ASN A 109 -6.55 -18.10 4.88
C ASN A 109 -5.85 -18.69 3.65
N GLN A 110 -4.60 -19.14 3.77
CA GLN A 110 -3.79 -19.67 2.66
C GLN A 110 -3.70 -18.68 1.47
N LEU A 111 -3.41 -17.42 1.78
CA LEU A 111 -3.29 -16.33 0.82
C LEU A 111 -1.82 -15.99 0.56
N ASP A 112 -1.46 -15.86 -0.69
CA ASP A 112 -0.13 -15.39 -1.10
C ASP A 112 -0.09 -13.89 -1.39
N VAL A 113 -1.27 -13.28 -1.64
CA VAL A 113 -1.44 -11.85 -1.84
C VAL A 113 -2.58 -11.36 -0.94
N ILE A 114 -2.28 -10.37 -0.11
CA ILE A 114 -3.25 -9.80 0.85
C ILE A 114 -3.08 -8.29 0.94
N THR A 115 -4.16 -7.58 1.23
CA THR A 115 -4.15 -6.13 1.46
C THR A 115 -4.76 -5.78 2.80
N SER A 116 -4.36 -4.66 3.40
CA SER A 116 -5.07 -4.12 4.55
C SER A 116 -6.40 -3.51 4.13
N CYS A 117 -7.38 -3.45 5.02
CA CYS A 117 -8.52 -2.57 4.82
C CYS A 117 -8.14 -1.11 5.15
N GLY A 118 -8.92 -0.16 4.66
CA GLY A 118 -8.70 1.26 4.83
C GLY A 118 -9.97 2.06 4.60
N ILE A 119 -9.85 3.38 4.58
CA ILE A 119 -11.01 4.26 4.30
C ILE A 119 -11.57 4.07 2.88
N GLU A 120 -10.83 3.42 1.97
CA GLU A 120 -11.23 3.05 0.62
C GLU A 120 -12.22 1.89 0.59
N ARG A 121 -11.96 0.89 1.42
CA ARG A 121 -12.81 -0.28 1.56
C ARG A 121 -12.60 -0.93 2.94
N ILE A 122 -13.71 -1.21 3.60
CA ILE A 122 -13.79 -1.87 4.90
C ILE A 122 -14.89 -2.95 4.81
N GLU A 123 -15.30 -3.56 5.91
CA GLU A 123 -16.22 -4.70 5.93
C GLU A 123 -17.56 -4.50 5.21
N SER A 124 -18.01 -3.24 5.02
CA SER A 124 -19.26 -2.97 4.31
C SER A 124 -19.22 -1.66 3.52
N LYS A 125 -20.03 -1.60 2.46
CA LYS A 125 -20.22 -0.37 1.66
C LYS A 125 -20.77 0.78 2.51
N ALA A 126 -21.62 0.51 3.49
CA ALA A 126 -22.22 1.51 4.38
C ALA A 126 -21.16 2.12 5.32
N THR A 127 -20.34 1.29 5.97
CA THR A 127 -19.25 1.74 6.86
C THR A 127 -18.19 2.49 6.07
N THR A 128 -17.80 2.00 4.90
CA THR A 128 -16.87 2.69 3.98
C THR A 128 -17.37 4.10 3.64
N LYS A 129 -18.63 4.24 3.24
CA LYS A 129 -19.25 5.54 2.91
C LYS A 129 -19.26 6.49 4.11
N LYS A 130 -19.53 5.98 5.33
CA LYS A 130 -19.51 6.77 6.57
C LYS A 130 -18.11 7.30 6.89
N LEU A 131 -17.08 6.43 6.81
CA LEU A 131 -15.68 6.80 7.06
C LEU A 131 -15.18 7.81 6.01
N ARG A 132 -15.45 7.57 4.72
CA ARG A 132 -15.09 8.51 3.64
C ARG A 132 -15.71 9.88 3.80
N ARG A 133 -16.98 9.96 4.20
CA ARG A 133 -17.66 11.24 4.47
C ARG A 133 -17.01 11.99 5.63
N ARG A 134 -16.69 11.27 6.73
CA ARG A 134 -15.98 11.84 7.87
C ARG A 134 -14.62 12.38 7.46
N TRP A 135 -13.84 11.56 6.75
CA TRP A 135 -12.53 11.93 6.23
C TRP A 135 -12.58 13.19 5.34
N ASN A 136 -13.51 13.23 4.37
CA ASN A 136 -13.63 14.39 3.47
C ASN A 136 -13.97 15.69 4.22
N ARG A 137 -14.78 15.63 5.27
CA ARG A 137 -15.08 16.81 6.11
C ARG A 137 -13.83 17.27 6.86
N ILE A 138 -13.13 16.35 7.53
CA ILE A 138 -11.92 16.68 8.31
C ILE A 138 -10.84 17.24 7.37
N ARG A 139 -10.60 16.58 6.26
CA ARG A 139 -9.62 17.02 5.24
C ARG A 139 -9.99 18.38 4.66
N GLY A 140 -11.26 18.67 4.44
CA GLY A 140 -11.73 19.97 3.98
C GLY A 140 -11.48 21.09 4.98
N LEU A 141 -11.76 20.83 6.25
CA LEU A 141 -11.58 21.81 7.34
C LEU A 141 -10.11 22.05 7.69
N VAL A 142 -9.36 21.00 7.98
CA VAL A 142 -7.97 21.12 8.42
C VAL A 142 -7.03 21.42 7.24
N GLY A 143 -7.35 20.90 6.05
CA GLY A 143 -6.54 21.12 4.84
C GLY A 143 -6.47 22.58 4.37
N MET A 144 -7.35 23.46 4.86
CA MET A 144 -7.24 24.91 4.63
C MET A 144 -5.99 25.51 5.30
N PHE A 145 -5.45 24.86 6.33
CA PHE A 145 -4.22 25.26 7.04
C PHE A 145 -2.97 24.58 6.47
N GLY A 146 -3.08 23.94 5.29
CA GLY A 146 -2.00 23.24 4.63
C GLY A 146 -1.86 21.77 5.01
N THR A 147 -0.78 21.14 4.50
CA THR A 147 -0.46 19.71 4.68
C THR A 147 0.85 19.51 5.45
N GLY A 148 1.23 20.48 6.27
CA GLY A 148 2.36 20.33 7.17
C GLY A 148 2.09 19.31 8.28
N ARG A 149 3.14 18.86 8.96
CA ARG A 149 3.11 17.80 9.97
C ARG A 149 1.97 17.96 10.99
N ASN A 150 1.81 19.14 11.56
CA ASN A 150 0.76 19.41 12.58
C ASN A 150 -0.66 19.23 12.02
N SER A 151 -0.90 19.69 10.79
CA SER A 151 -2.20 19.52 10.12
C SER A 151 -2.50 18.04 9.85
N LEU A 152 -1.52 17.27 9.38
CA LEU A 152 -1.67 15.83 9.14
C LEU A 152 -1.98 15.07 10.44
N GLN A 153 -1.24 15.34 11.50
CA GLN A 153 -1.48 14.73 12.82
C GLN A 153 -2.85 15.11 13.38
N LEU A 154 -3.28 16.37 13.21
CA LEU A 154 -4.60 16.83 13.63
C LEU A 154 -5.72 16.14 12.85
N MET A 155 -5.57 15.99 11.52
CA MET A 155 -6.53 15.25 10.69
C MET A 155 -6.69 13.81 11.19
N HIS A 156 -5.59 13.11 11.46
CA HIS A 156 -5.59 11.75 11.97
C HIS A 156 -6.26 11.65 13.35
N LYS A 157 -5.89 12.54 14.27
CA LYS A 157 -6.49 12.61 15.62
C LYS A 157 -8.00 12.86 15.56
N TRP A 158 -8.47 13.78 14.71
CA TRP A 158 -9.89 14.04 14.54
C TRP A 158 -10.65 12.89 13.87
N MET A 159 -9.95 12.13 13.01
CA MET A 159 -10.53 10.98 12.33
C MET A 159 -10.82 9.83 13.30
N TYR A 160 -9.90 9.50 14.19
CA TYR A 160 -9.97 8.28 14.99
C TYR A 160 -10.07 8.51 16.49
N GLY A 161 -9.63 9.69 17.01
CA GLY A 161 -9.46 9.91 18.44
C GLY A 161 -8.29 9.08 18.97
N ASP A 162 -8.60 7.97 19.62
CA ASP A 162 -7.62 6.96 20.02
C ASP A 162 -7.41 5.94 18.89
N TRP A 163 -6.30 6.09 18.17
CA TRP A 163 -5.94 5.24 17.05
C TRP A 163 -5.67 3.78 17.47
N ALA A 164 -4.96 3.60 18.58
CA ALA A 164 -4.63 2.27 19.07
C ALA A 164 -5.90 1.50 19.48
N ALA A 165 -6.81 2.13 20.21
CA ALA A 165 -8.08 1.54 20.60
C ALA A 165 -8.96 1.23 19.37
N PHE A 166 -9.01 2.12 18.37
CA PHE A 166 -9.73 1.89 17.12
C PHE A 166 -9.19 0.65 16.40
N CYS A 167 -7.88 0.53 16.19
CA CYS A 167 -7.27 -0.59 15.51
C CYS A 167 -7.42 -1.91 16.29
N LYS A 168 -7.19 -1.89 17.60
CA LYS A 168 -7.35 -3.06 18.48
C LYS A 168 -8.78 -3.61 18.44
N SER A 169 -9.78 -2.73 18.54
CA SER A 169 -11.19 -3.13 18.42
C SER A 169 -11.50 -3.83 17.09
N ARG A 170 -10.88 -3.39 16.00
CA ARG A 170 -11.03 -4.05 14.70
C ARG A 170 -10.33 -5.39 14.65
N GLN A 171 -9.09 -5.47 15.12
CA GLN A 171 -8.33 -6.71 15.20
C GLN A 171 -9.11 -7.80 15.95
N GLU A 172 -9.66 -7.46 17.13
CA GLU A 172 -10.44 -8.39 17.92
C GLU A 172 -11.74 -8.82 17.23
N ARG A 173 -12.46 -7.85 16.64
CA ARG A 173 -13.76 -8.10 16.00
C ARG A 173 -13.66 -8.91 14.72
N PHE A 174 -12.62 -8.70 13.91
CA PHE A 174 -12.49 -9.28 12.58
C PHE A 174 -11.31 -10.26 12.45
N LYS A 175 -10.82 -10.77 13.57
CA LYS A 175 -9.64 -11.65 13.61
C LYS A 175 -9.68 -12.73 12.53
N HIS A 176 -8.67 -12.71 11.66
CA HIS A 176 -8.50 -13.60 10.50
C HIS A 176 -9.62 -13.57 9.46
N GLN A 177 -10.54 -12.61 9.54
CA GLN A 177 -11.54 -12.44 8.48
C GLN A 177 -10.93 -11.71 7.28
N ALA A 178 -11.16 -12.26 6.09
CA ALA A 178 -10.73 -11.68 4.84
C ALA A 178 -11.88 -11.76 3.82
N VAL A 179 -11.92 -10.77 2.92
CA VAL A 179 -12.90 -10.72 1.82
C VAL A 179 -12.18 -10.54 0.50
N GLU A 180 -12.65 -11.21 -0.54
CA GLU A 180 -12.07 -11.07 -1.87
C GLU A 180 -12.14 -9.62 -2.36
N GLY A 181 -11.04 -9.15 -2.94
CA GLY A 181 -10.88 -7.80 -3.43
C GLY A 181 -9.55 -7.19 -3.03
N PHE A 182 -9.40 -5.88 -3.23
CA PHE A 182 -8.17 -5.17 -2.94
C PHE A 182 -8.39 -3.76 -2.40
N VAL A 183 -7.36 -3.27 -1.73
CA VAL A 183 -7.13 -1.86 -1.37
C VAL A 183 -5.68 -1.55 -1.71
N GLY A 184 -5.45 -0.65 -2.67
CA GLY A 184 -4.13 -0.43 -3.28
C GLY A 184 -3.12 0.32 -2.40
N ASN A 185 -3.46 0.73 -1.19
CA ASN A 185 -2.58 1.50 -0.33
C ASN A 185 -1.52 0.66 0.41
N THR A 186 -1.80 -0.64 0.61
CA THR A 186 -0.93 -1.61 1.28
C THR A 186 -1.18 -2.97 0.65
N VAL A 187 -0.24 -3.46 -0.14
CA VAL A 187 -0.31 -4.77 -0.79
C VAL A 187 0.87 -5.61 -0.31
N MET A 188 0.62 -6.82 0.17
CA MET A 188 1.66 -7.72 0.66
C MET A 188 1.67 -9.01 -0.15
N PHE A 189 2.86 -9.40 -0.62
CA PHE A 189 3.11 -10.62 -1.39
C PHE A 189 3.99 -11.58 -0.60
N SER A 190 3.69 -12.88 -0.67
CA SER A 190 4.71 -13.90 -0.40
C SER A 190 5.72 -13.97 -1.55
N ARG A 191 6.93 -14.49 -1.32
CA ARG A 191 7.88 -14.78 -2.41
C ARG A 191 7.26 -15.73 -3.45
N ARG A 192 6.48 -16.70 -2.98
CA ARG A 192 5.76 -17.64 -3.86
C ARG A 192 4.80 -16.91 -4.80
N ALA A 193 4.12 -15.85 -4.34
CA ALA A 193 3.27 -15.05 -5.22
C ALA A 193 4.06 -14.40 -6.35
N LEU A 194 5.26 -13.87 -6.04
CA LEU A 194 6.13 -13.28 -7.05
C LEU A 194 6.59 -14.31 -8.09
N ASP A 195 6.92 -15.53 -7.65
CA ASP A 195 7.34 -16.62 -8.55
C ASP A 195 6.19 -17.07 -9.48
N ILE A 196 4.95 -17.08 -8.99
CA ILE A 196 3.77 -17.52 -9.76
C ILE A 196 3.23 -16.43 -10.69
N LEU A 197 3.14 -15.19 -10.18
CA LEU A 197 2.46 -14.08 -10.88
C LEU A 197 3.45 -13.21 -11.66
N GLY A 198 4.73 -13.24 -11.29
CA GLY A 198 5.71 -12.25 -11.75
C GLY A 198 5.56 -10.90 -11.06
N PRO A 199 6.38 -9.90 -11.44
CA PRO A 199 6.34 -8.55 -10.90
C PRO A 199 5.08 -7.78 -11.33
N TRP A 200 5.02 -6.50 -10.96
CA TRP A 200 3.98 -5.60 -11.45
C TRP A 200 4.09 -5.42 -12.97
N ASP A 201 2.95 -5.36 -13.65
CA ASP A 201 2.91 -5.08 -15.09
C ASP A 201 3.17 -3.59 -15.33
N GLU A 202 4.32 -3.27 -15.91
CA GLU A 202 4.78 -1.90 -16.14
C GLU A 202 3.94 -1.13 -17.16
N THR A 203 3.06 -1.82 -17.88
CA THR A 203 2.12 -1.19 -18.81
C THR A 203 0.82 -0.76 -18.15
N GLN A 204 0.59 -1.13 -16.88
CA GLN A 204 -0.69 -0.93 -16.18
C GLN A 204 -0.60 0.10 -15.07
N GLN A 205 -1.09 1.33 -15.30
CA GLN A 205 -1.18 2.33 -14.22
C GLN A 205 -2.16 1.92 -13.11
N ALA A 206 -3.22 1.18 -13.43
CA ALA A 206 -4.11 0.55 -12.44
C ALA A 206 -3.53 -0.77 -11.92
N ALA A 207 -2.27 -0.74 -11.48
CA ALA A 207 -1.45 -1.91 -11.21
C ALA A 207 -2.03 -2.82 -10.11
N ASP A 208 -2.63 -2.26 -9.07
CA ASP A 208 -3.31 -2.97 -8.00
C ASP A 208 -4.57 -3.70 -8.50
N PHE A 209 -5.32 -3.09 -9.42
CA PHE A 209 -6.46 -3.75 -10.05
C PHE A 209 -6.01 -4.86 -11.02
N ASP A 210 -4.99 -4.60 -11.84
CA ASP A 210 -4.39 -5.62 -12.71
C ASP A 210 -3.91 -6.84 -11.89
N LEU A 211 -3.23 -6.59 -10.78
CA LEU A 211 -2.80 -7.66 -9.89
C LEU A 211 -3.97 -8.48 -9.34
N PHE A 212 -5.04 -7.81 -8.89
CA PHE A 212 -6.26 -8.51 -8.45
C PHE A 212 -6.80 -9.41 -9.56
N LEU A 213 -6.91 -8.90 -10.78
CA LEU A 213 -7.37 -9.68 -11.93
C LEU A 213 -6.45 -10.86 -12.25
N ARG A 214 -5.12 -10.67 -12.20
CA ARG A 214 -4.15 -11.75 -12.39
C ARG A 214 -4.27 -12.85 -11.33
N THR A 215 -4.45 -12.50 -10.05
CA THR A 215 -4.67 -13.49 -9.00
C THR A 215 -5.98 -14.24 -9.18
N ALA A 216 -7.07 -13.54 -9.53
CA ALA A 216 -8.37 -14.13 -9.74
C ALA A 216 -8.39 -15.06 -10.98
N MET A 217 -7.74 -14.65 -12.09
CA MET A 217 -7.61 -15.47 -13.29
C MET A 217 -6.81 -16.74 -12.99
N ARG A 218 -5.62 -16.60 -12.39
CA ARG A 218 -4.76 -17.74 -12.05
C ARG A 218 -5.45 -18.73 -11.11
N SER A 219 -6.21 -18.22 -10.13
CA SER A 219 -7.00 -19.07 -9.24
C SER A 219 -8.04 -19.91 -9.98
N ARG A 220 -8.67 -19.36 -11.03
CA ARG A 220 -9.69 -20.06 -11.82
C ARG A 220 -9.07 -21.08 -12.81
N GLU A 221 -7.97 -20.70 -13.46
CA GLU A 221 -7.37 -21.51 -14.52
C GLU A 221 -6.49 -22.63 -13.99
N VAL A 222 -5.76 -22.38 -12.90
CA VAL A 222 -4.75 -23.32 -12.37
C VAL A 222 -5.07 -23.77 -10.94
N GLY A 223 -5.63 -22.87 -10.11
CA GLY A 223 -6.02 -23.18 -8.73
C GLY A 223 -4.86 -23.28 -7.73
N ASP A 224 -3.65 -22.85 -8.11
CA ASP A 224 -2.45 -22.91 -7.27
C ASP A 224 -2.22 -21.67 -6.40
N ILE A 225 -3.01 -20.62 -6.59
CA ILE A 225 -3.05 -19.42 -5.78
C ILE A 225 -4.52 -18.99 -5.57
N ARG A 226 -4.82 -18.36 -4.45
CA ARG A 226 -6.14 -17.77 -4.21
C ARG A 226 -6.20 -16.34 -4.74
N PRO A 227 -7.40 -15.82 -5.10
CA PRO A 227 -7.56 -14.40 -5.43
C PRO A 227 -7.07 -13.51 -4.29
N MET A 228 -6.65 -12.29 -4.61
CA MET A 228 -6.26 -11.30 -3.60
C MET A 228 -7.43 -10.98 -2.68
N HIS A 229 -7.15 -10.88 -1.37
CA HIS A 229 -8.13 -10.58 -0.33
C HIS A 229 -7.73 -9.37 0.51
N ILE A 230 -8.73 -8.75 1.10
CA ILE A 230 -8.61 -7.65 2.06
C ILE A 230 -8.74 -8.23 3.47
N ALA A 231 -7.71 -8.07 4.31
CA ALA A 231 -7.75 -8.41 5.73
C ALA A 231 -8.60 -7.39 6.49
N LEU A 232 -9.70 -7.82 7.09
CA LEU A 232 -10.62 -6.93 7.81
C LEU A 232 -10.13 -6.57 9.21
N ASP A 233 -9.21 -7.35 9.75
CA ASP A 233 -8.55 -7.16 11.05
C ASP A 233 -7.31 -6.25 10.99
N CYS A 234 -6.80 -5.92 9.80
CA CYS A 234 -5.70 -4.98 9.61
C CYS A 234 -6.22 -3.69 8.95
N PHE A 235 -6.20 -2.58 9.68
CA PHE A 235 -6.66 -1.30 9.15
C PHE A 235 -5.51 -0.29 9.09
N ASN A 236 -5.21 0.22 7.90
CA ASN A 236 -4.25 1.29 7.70
C ASN A 236 -4.98 2.56 7.24
N HIS A 237 -4.58 3.72 7.81
CA HIS A 237 -5.12 5.01 7.38
C HIS A 237 -4.34 5.55 6.19
N HIS A 238 -5.04 5.96 5.15
CA HIS A 238 -4.46 6.57 3.94
C HIS A 238 -4.91 8.02 3.80
N TYR A 239 -3.97 8.94 3.67
CA TYR A 239 -4.28 10.36 3.48
C TYR A 239 -4.81 10.72 2.09
N ILE A 240 -5.00 9.75 1.24
CA ILE A 240 -5.52 9.76 -0.13
C ILE A 240 -5.17 11.01 -0.94
N ARG A 241 -4.35 10.84 -1.98
CA ARG A 241 -3.97 11.86 -2.96
C ARG A 241 -3.23 13.07 -2.35
N LEU A 242 -2.47 12.86 -1.28
CA LEU A 242 -1.69 13.93 -0.69
C LEU A 242 -0.66 14.47 -1.69
N THR A 243 0.09 13.60 -2.34
CA THR A 243 1.11 13.91 -3.34
C THR A 243 0.52 14.57 -4.59
N MET A 244 -0.62 14.09 -5.09
CA MET A 244 -1.22 14.58 -6.33
C MET A 244 -1.70 16.04 -6.28
N LYS A 245 -1.96 16.56 -5.10
CA LYS A 245 -2.40 17.96 -4.93
C LYS A 245 -1.26 18.98 -5.00
N GLY A 246 -0.02 18.55 -4.83
CA GLY A 246 1.17 19.39 -4.81
C GLY A 246 1.81 19.70 -6.17
N GLY A 247 1.19 19.25 -7.27
CA GLY A 247 1.79 19.32 -8.61
C GLY A 247 2.67 18.10 -8.87
N TYR A 248 2.11 17.15 -9.59
CA TYR A 248 2.73 15.87 -9.91
C TYR A 248 3.24 15.91 -11.36
N PRO A 249 4.55 15.78 -11.62
CA PRO A 249 5.05 15.78 -12.98
C PRO A 249 4.55 14.53 -13.74
N PRO A 250 4.39 14.62 -15.08
CA PRO A 250 4.01 13.46 -15.87
C PRO A 250 5.02 12.32 -15.69
N PHE A 251 4.56 11.08 -15.87
CA PHE A 251 5.45 9.94 -15.82
C PHE A 251 6.41 9.93 -17.02
N VAL A 252 7.67 9.61 -16.76
CA VAL A 252 8.70 9.46 -17.82
C VAL A 252 8.35 8.35 -18.79
N ASP A 253 7.66 7.32 -18.30
CA ASP A 253 7.21 6.14 -19.03
C ASP A 253 5.73 6.19 -19.42
N GLN A 254 5.14 7.40 -19.51
CA GLN A 254 3.71 7.62 -19.82
C GLN A 254 3.27 6.97 -21.14
N ASP A 255 4.16 6.95 -22.12
CA ASP A 255 3.93 6.37 -23.45
C ASP A 255 3.79 4.84 -23.45
N LYS A 256 4.28 4.18 -22.41
CA LYS A 256 4.16 2.72 -22.22
C LYS A 256 2.86 2.32 -21.55
N LEU A 257 2.19 3.26 -20.89
CA LEU A 257 0.99 2.96 -20.12
C LEU A 257 -0.22 2.80 -21.03
N ILE A 258 -0.93 1.69 -20.88
CA ILE A 258 -2.15 1.39 -21.62
C ILE A 258 -3.36 1.33 -20.67
N PRO A 259 -4.56 1.68 -21.16
CA PRO A 259 -5.80 1.47 -20.42
C PRO A 259 -6.01 0.00 -20.05
N LEU A 260 -6.63 -0.23 -18.90
CA LEU A 260 -6.88 -1.60 -18.40
C LEU A 260 -7.69 -2.44 -19.42
N GLU A 261 -8.61 -1.81 -20.14
CA GLU A 261 -9.48 -2.41 -21.13
C GLU A 261 -8.75 -2.87 -22.40
N GLN A 262 -7.51 -2.41 -22.61
CA GLN A 262 -6.66 -2.93 -23.69
C GLN A 262 -5.99 -4.26 -23.31
N LYS A 263 -5.82 -4.53 -22.01
CA LYS A 263 -5.27 -5.79 -21.53
C LYS A 263 -6.36 -6.82 -21.19
N TRP A 264 -7.45 -6.36 -20.59
CA TRP A 264 -8.52 -7.21 -20.08
C TRP A 264 -9.81 -6.96 -20.86
N THR A 265 -10.39 -8.03 -21.45
CA THR A 265 -11.64 -7.90 -22.18
C THR A 265 -12.83 -7.64 -21.24
N THR A 266 -13.93 -7.11 -21.79
CA THR A 266 -15.16 -6.87 -21.02
C THR A 266 -15.69 -8.16 -20.39
N GLU A 267 -15.59 -9.29 -21.10
CA GLU A 267 -16.00 -10.62 -20.63
C GLU A 267 -15.12 -11.08 -19.45
N GLN A 268 -13.79 -10.89 -19.54
CA GLN A 268 -12.87 -11.21 -18.46
C GLN A 268 -13.15 -10.34 -17.22
N LEU A 269 -13.35 -9.03 -17.41
CA LEU A 269 -13.70 -8.13 -16.31
C LEU A 269 -15.04 -8.53 -15.65
N ALA A 270 -16.07 -8.84 -16.45
CA ALA A 270 -17.35 -9.30 -15.94
C ALA A 270 -17.23 -10.63 -15.18
N LEU A 271 -16.36 -11.55 -15.65
CA LEU A 271 -16.10 -12.83 -15.02
C LEU A 271 -15.37 -12.72 -13.69
N LEU A 272 -14.38 -11.81 -13.57
CA LEU A 272 -13.46 -11.73 -12.45
C LEU A 272 -13.90 -10.75 -11.36
N VAL A 273 -14.73 -9.77 -11.68
CA VAL A 273 -15.20 -8.71 -10.76
C VAL A 273 -16.63 -8.98 -10.24
N GLN A 274 -17.19 -10.16 -10.52
CA GLN A 274 -18.51 -10.54 -9.99
C GLN A 274 -18.39 -10.81 -8.48
N ASN A 275 -18.61 -9.72 -7.66
CA ASN A 275 -18.97 -9.80 -6.23
C ASN A 275 -19.81 -8.61 -5.80
#